data_31efd22ee323443625573753734041bd
#
_entry.id   31efd22ee323443625573753734041bd
#
_cell.length_a   1.000
_cell.length_b   1.000
_cell.length_c   1.000
_cell.angle_alpha   90.00
_cell.angle_beta   90.00
_cell.angle_gamma   90.00
#
_symmetry.space_group_name_H-M   'P 1'
#
loop_
_entity.id
_entity.type
_entity.pdbx_description
1 polymer ?
#
loop_
_entity_poly.entity_id
_entity_poly.type
_entity_poly.pdbx_seq_one_letter_code
_entity_poly.pdbx_strand_id
1 'polypeptide(L)'
;MPRATRIGLHLLTVLLAACGSADDGVLVDACVREGGDKAYCSCRADSLVADTSDSDRKLLIKMTRLQMDENISAEEAQEKLFKEEGPARLMAFQFAMMAPLMKAEEKCR
;
A
#
# COMPACT_ATOMS: atom_id res chain seq x y z
N MET A 1 -1.32 26.50 30.19
CA MET A 1 -1.78 25.30 30.91
C MET A 1 -1.16 24.06 30.29
N PRO A 2 -0.37 23.28 31.10
CA PRO A 2 0.36 22.13 30.56
C PRO A 2 -0.52 21.05 29.91
N ARG A 3 -1.76 20.93 30.31
CA ARG A 3 -2.68 19.90 29.79
C ARG A 3 -3.15 20.18 28.35
N ALA A 4 -3.36 21.43 27.98
CA ALA A 4 -3.78 21.80 26.64
C ALA A 4 -2.66 21.55 25.62
N THR A 5 -1.41 21.78 25.99
CA THR A 5 -0.25 21.57 25.13
C THR A 5 -0.04 20.07 24.86
N ARG A 6 -0.27 19.22 25.86
CA ARG A 6 -0.17 17.76 25.70
C ARG A 6 -1.25 17.20 24.78
N ILE A 7 -2.47 17.70 24.88
CA ILE A 7 -3.57 17.28 24.02
C ILE A 7 -3.28 17.67 22.56
N GLY A 8 -2.73 18.86 22.32
CA GLY A 8 -2.34 19.30 20.99
C GLY A 8 -1.26 18.44 20.36
N LEU A 9 -0.27 18.03 21.16
CA LEU A 9 0.79 17.13 20.69
C LEU A 9 0.27 15.75 20.35
N HIS A 10 -0.64 15.20 21.13
CA HIS A 10 -1.26 13.91 20.85
C HIS A 10 -2.12 13.95 19.58
N LEU A 11 -2.85 15.03 19.36
CA LEU A 11 -3.64 15.20 18.13
C LEU A 11 -2.75 15.25 16.88
N LEU A 12 -1.62 15.96 16.95
CA LEU A 12 -0.65 16.01 15.85
C LEU A 12 -0.06 14.63 15.56
N THR A 13 0.27 13.86 16.58
CA THR A 13 0.81 12.50 16.43
C THR A 13 -0.21 11.59 15.78
N VAL A 14 -1.49 11.67 16.18
CA VAL A 14 -2.57 10.88 15.62
C VAL A 14 -2.82 11.23 14.15
N LEU A 15 -2.78 12.51 13.80
CA LEU A 15 -2.92 12.96 12.40
C LEU A 15 -1.80 12.44 11.51
N LEU A 16 -0.55 12.46 11.98
CA LEU A 16 0.59 11.93 11.24
C LEU A 16 0.48 10.41 11.06
N ALA A 17 0.07 9.70 12.10
CA ALA A 17 -0.17 8.26 12.03
C ALA A 17 -1.30 7.93 11.06
N ALA A 18 -2.38 8.73 11.03
CA ALA A 18 -3.50 8.54 10.11
C ALA A 18 -3.06 8.74 8.65
N CYS A 19 -2.20 9.72 8.36
CA CYS A 19 -1.66 9.95 7.02
C CYS A 19 -0.79 8.77 6.55
N GLY A 20 0.04 8.21 7.44
CA GLY A 20 0.86 7.04 7.15
C GLY A 20 0.04 5.77 6.97
N SER A 21 -1.06 5.61 7.73
CA SER A 21 -1.89 4.41 7.71
C SER A 21 -2.85 4.33 6.52
N ALA A 22 -3.04 5.42 5.74
CA ALA A 22 -3.95 5.41 4.59
C ALA A 22 -3.49 4.44 3.49
N ASP A 23 -2.20 4.47 3.13
CA ASP A 23 -1.62 3.55 2.15
C ASP A 23 -1.60 2.12 2.68
N ASP A 24 -1.20 1.93 3.93
CA ASP A 24 -1.24 0.63 4.61
C ASP A 24 -2.65 0.05 4.61
N GLY A 25 -3.65 0.87 4.87
CA GLY A 25 -5.05 0.45 4.90
C GLY A 25 -5.52 -0.15 3.59
N VAL A 26 -5.14 0.44 2.46
CA VAL A 26 -5.49 -0.09 1.14
C VAL A 26 -4.87 -1.47 0.93
N LEU A 27 -3.59 -1.63 1.28
CA LEU A 27 -2.89 -2.90 1.12
C LEU A 27 -3.43 -3.97 2.08
N VAL A 28 -3.73 -3.60 3.30
CA VAL A 28 -4.33 -4.52 4.30
C VAL A 28 -5.70 -5.00 3.82
N ASP A 29 -6.56 -4.09 3.38
CA ASP A 29 -7.90 -4.45 2.91
C ASP A 29 -7.85 -5.41 1.72
N ALA A 30 -6.98 -5.16 0.75
CA ALA A 30 -6.81 -6.04 -0.40
C ALA A 30 -6.34 -7.42 0.02
N CYS A 31 -5.36 -7.50 0.91
CA CYS A 31 -4.82 -8.75 1.44
C CYS A 31 -5.88 -9.56 2.20
N VAL A 32 -6.67 -8.90 3.04
CA VAL A 32 -7.75 -9.55 3.80
C VAL A 32 -8.84 -10.06 2.87
N ARG A 33 -9.20 -9.32 1.82
CA ARG A 33 -10.17 -9.76 0.81
C ARG A 33 -9.73 -11.03 0.09
N GLU A 34 -8.43 -11.21 -0.10
CA GLU A 34 -7.86 -12.42 -0.71
C GLU A 34 -7.74 -13.59 0.27
N GLY A 35 -8.20 -13.42 1.50
CA GLY A 35 -8.22 -14.48 2.50
C GLY A 35 -7.07 -14.44 3.50
N GLY A 36 -6.23 -13.41 3.47
CA GLY A 36 -5.16 -13.23 4.43
C GLY A 36 -5.69 -12.85 5.80
N ASP A 37 -4.98 -13.28 6.85
CA ASP A 37 -5.30 -12.88 8.20
C ASP A 37 -4.81 -11.45 8.45
N LYS A 38 -5.51 -10.71 9.30
CA LYS A 38 -5.26 -9.28 9.50
C LYS A 38 -3.86 -8.99 10.03
N ALA A 39 -3.34 -9.81 10.94
CA ALA A 39 -2.00 -9.62 11.50
C ALA A 39 -0.92 -9.78 10.43
N TYR A 40 -1.04 -10.82 9.63
CA TYR A 40 -0.15 -11.06 8.49
C TYR A 40 -0.23 -9.93 7.47
N CYS A 41 -1.44 -9.53 7.10
CA CYS A 41 -1.69 -8.47 6.12
C CYS A 41 -1.13 -7.12 6.58
N SER A 42 -1.26 -6.80 7.86
CA SER A 42 -0.69 -5.58 8.44
C SER A 42 0.83 -5.59 8.40
N CYS A 43 1.45 -6.70 8.79
CA CYS A 43 2.90 -6.87 8.72
C CYS A 43 3.41 -6.71 7.29
N ARG A 44 2.76 -7.37 6.34
CA ARG A 44 3.12 -7.32 4.92
C ARG A 44 3.00 -5.91 4.35
N ALA A 45 1.93 -5.21 4.66
CA ALA A 45 1.71 -3.84 4.21
C ALA A 45 2.80 -2.90 4.75
N ASP A 46 3.10 -2.99 6.04
CA ASP A 46 4.15 -2.17 6.67
C ASP A 46 5.51 -2.42 6.02
N SER A 47 5.84 -3.68 5.78
CA SER A 47 7.10 -4.05 5.13
C SER A 47 7.20 -3.51 3.70
N LEU A 48 6.13 -3.64 2.92
CA LEU A 48 6.10 -3.14 1.54
C LEU A 48 6.22 -1.62 1.48
N VAL A 49 5.51 -0.90 2.34
CA VAL A 49 5.59 0.56 2.39
C VAL A 49 6.99 1.03 2.78
N ALA A 50 7.63 0.35 3.73
CA ALA A 50 8.97 0.71 4.20
C ALA A 50 10.06 0.45 3.15
N ASP A 51 9.91 -0.59 2.34
CA ASP A 51 10.96 -1.07 1.45
C ASP A 51 10.78 -0.69 -0.03
N THR A 52 9.75 0.07 -0.36
CA THR A 52 9.52 0.55 -1.73
C THR A 52 9.80 2.05 -1.84
N SER A 53 10.23 2.48 -3.04
CA SER A 53 10.38 3.90 -3.34
C SER A 53 9.00 4.58 -3.35
N ASP A 54 8.97 5.90 -3.20
CA ASP A 54 7.72 6.66 -3.27
C ASP A 54 6.98 6.43 -4.59
N SER A 55 7.71 6.41 -5.69
CA SER A 55 7.14 6.18 -7.02
C SER A 55 6.51 4.79 -7.13
N ASP A 56 7.23 3.76 -6.67
CA ASP A 56 6.74 2.39 -6.72
C ASP A 56 5.59 2.17 -5.73
N ARG A 57 5.65 2.80 -4.56
CA ARG A 57 4.55 2.74 -3.60
C ARG A 57 3.27 3.32 -4.17
N LYS A 58 3.34 4.49 -4.82
CA LYS A 58 2.18 5.12 -5.46
C LYS A 58 1.59 4.23 -6.54
N LEU A 59 2.42 3.60 -7.34
CA LEU A 59 1.96 2.67 -8.37
C LEU A 59 1.33 1.42 -7.77
N LEU A 60 1.95 0.87 -6.72
CA LEU A 60 1.39 -0.28 -5.99
C LEU A 60 -0.02 0.03 -5.46
N ILE A 61 -0.20 1.18 -4.83
CA ILE A 61 -1.51 1.61 -4.31
C ILE A 61 -2.51 1.80 -5.43
N LYS A 62 -2.11 2.42 -6.53
CA LYS A 62 -2.96 2.62 -7.71
C LYS A 62 -3.44 1.29 -8.27
N MET A 63 -2.52 0.34 -8.47
CA MET A 63 -2.85 -1.00 -8.96
C MET A 63 -3.80 -1.73 -8.01
N THR A 64 -3.54 -1.64 -6.71
CA THR A 64 -4.36 -2.28 -5.69
C THR A 64 -5.78 -1.71 -5.70
N ARG A 65 -5.93 -0.40 -5.78
CA ARG A 65 -7.25 0.24 -5.86
C ARG A 65 -8.01 -0.16 -7.10
N LEU A 66 -7.34 -0.25 -8.24
CA LEU A 66 -7.96 -0.68 -9.49
C LEU A 66 -8.46 -2.14 -9.41
N GLN A 67 -7.67 -3.00 -8.78
CA GLN A 67 -8.06 -4.40 -8.57
C GLN A 67 -9.25 -4.55 -7.62
N MET A 68 -9.38 -3.63 -6.68
CA MET A 68 -10.48 -3.63 -5.71
C MET A 68 -11.75 -2.94 -6.22
N ASP A 69 -11.68 -2.26 -7.34
CA ASP A 69 -12.81 -1.54 -7.91
C ASP A 69 -13.77 -2.54 -8.59
N GLU A 70 -14.94 -2.70 -7.99
CA GLU A 70 -15.95 -3.64 -8.47
C GLU A 70 -16.66 -3.15 -9.73
N ASN A 71 -16.51 -1.87 -10.09
CA ASN A 71 -17.16 -1.26 -11.24
C ASN A 71 -16.40 -1.45 -12.55
N ILE A 72 -15.17 -1.95 -12.47
CA ILE A 72 -14.35 -2.21 -13.65
C ILE A 72 -13.89 -3.67 -13.65
N SER A 73 -13.73 -4.24 -14.84
CA SER A 73 -13.21 -5.60 -15.00
C SER A 73 -11.68 -5.59 -14.81
N ALA A 74 -11.12 -6.78 -14.58
CA ALA A 74 -9.66 -6.95 -14.51
C ALA A 74 -8.98 -6.51 -15.80
N GLU A 75 -9.62 -6.78 -16.95
CA GLU A 75 -9.10 -6.37 -18.26
C GLU A 75 -9.09 -4.86 -18.42
N GLU A 76 -10.15 -4.18 -18.01
CA GLU A 76 -10.21 -2.71 -18.02
C GLU A 76 -9.17 -2.08 -17.12
N ALA A 77 -8.94 -2.66 -15.94
CA ALA A 77 -7.92 -2.20 -15.00
C ALA A 77 -6.52 -2.31 -15.62
N GLN A 78 -6.21 -3.44 -16.25
CA GLN A 78 -4.94 -3.64 -16.95
C GLN A 78 -4.75 -2.66 -18.09
N GLU A 79 -5.77 -2.48 -18.91
CA GLU A 79 -5.74 -1.56 -20.04
C GLU A 79 -5.50 -0.13 -19.58
N LYS A 80 -6.16 0.28 -18.52
CA LYS A 80 -5.98 1.61 -17.92
C LYS A 80 -4.56 1.83 -17.41
N LEU A 81 -4.01 0.85 -16.70
CA LEU A 81 -2.63 0.90 -16.23
C LEU A 81 -1.64 0.98 -17.39
N PHE A 82 -1.86 0.19 -18.41
CA PHE A 82 -1.00 0.16 -19.58
C PHE A 82 -0.97 1.50 -20.31
N LYS A 83 -2.13 2.14 -20.44
CA LYS A 83 -2.25 3.46 -21.06
C LYS A 83 -1.61 4.57 -20.24
N GLU A 84 -1.84 4.55 -18.93
CA GLU A 84 -1.39 5.62 -18.05
C GLU A 84 0.09 5.52 -17.68
N GLU A 85 0.59 4.31 -17.44
CA GLU A 85 1.97 4.10 -16.98
C GLU A 85 2.94 3.68 -18.07
N GLY A 86 2.45 2.96 -19.08
CA GLY A 86 3.26 2.42 -20.15
C GLY A 86 3.93 1.10 -19.82
N PRO A 87 4.26 0.28 -20.86
CA PRO A 87 4.82 -1.05 -20.63
C PRO A 87 6.20 -1.05 -19.97
N ALA A 88 7.05 -0.09 -20.29
CA ALA A 88 8.38 0.00 -19.71
C ALA A 88 8.33 0.29 -18.21
N ARG A 89 7.45 1.20 -17.77
CA ARG A 89 7.27 1.53 -16.36
C ARG A 89 6.70 0.34 -15.58
N LEU A 90 5.72 -0.36 -16.16
CA LEU A 90 5.11 -1.52 -15.51
C LEU A 90 6.10 -2.66 -15.34
N MET A 91 6.95 -2.89 -16.36
CA MET A 91 8.00 -3.92 -16.28
C MET A 91 9.04 -3.56 -15.23
N ALA A 92 9.50 -2.31 -15.20
CA ALA A 92 10.44 -1.83 -14.18
C ALA A 92 9.88 -1.99 -12.78
N PHE A 93 8.57 -1.70 -12.60
CA PHE A 93 7.87 -1.88 -11.35
C PHE A 93 7.87 -3.36 -10.90
N GLN A 94 7.57 -4.28 -11.80
CA GLN A 94 7.58 -5.71 -11.48
C GLN A 94 8.94 -6.16 -10.97
N PHE A 95 10.02 -5.76 -11.62
CA PHE A 95 11.37 -6.07 -11.17
C PHE A 95 11.69 -5.44 -9.82
N ALA A 96 11.31 -4.17 -9.65
CA ALA A 96 11.57 -3.44 -8.40
C ALA A 96 10.82 -4.04 -7.21
N MET A 97 9.67 -4.66 -7.43
CA MET A 97 8.85 -5.24 -6.36
C MET A 97 9.27 -6.64 -5.93
N MET A 98 10.12 -7.32 -6.69
CA MET A 98 10.53 -8.69 -6.37
C MET A 98 11.19 -8.80 -4.99
N ALA A 99 12.20 -7.98 -4.73
CA ALA A 99 12.90 -8.01 -3.45
C ALA A 99 12.03 -7.58 -2.26
N PRO A 100 11.29 -6.46 -2.32
CA PRO A 100 10.36 -6.10 -1.24
C PRO A 100 9.30 -7.16 -0.94
N LEU A 101 8.76 -7.81 -1.97
CA LEU A 101 7.76 -8.87 -1.77
C LEU A 101 8.35 -10.09 -1.07
N MET A 102 9.52 -10.54 -1.49
CA MET A 102 10.22 -11.65 -0.86
C MET A 102 10.56 -11.35 0.59
N LYS A 103 11.04 -10.14 0.86
CA LYS A 103 11.39 -9.70 2.20
C LYS A 103 10.16 -9.65 3.12
N ALA A 104 9.03 -9.16 2.59
CA ALA A 104 7.77 -9.13 3.34
C ALA A 104 7.30 -10.54 3.70
N GLU A 105 7.41 -11.49 2.76
CA GLU A 105 7.06 -12.89 3.02
C GLU A 105 7.92 -13.51 4.12
N GLU A 106 9.23 -13.30 4.09
CA GLU A 106 10.13 -13.80 5.11
C GLU A 106 9.86 -13.20 6.48
N LYS A 107 9.64 -11.89 6.52
CA LYS A 107 9.46 -11.14 7.76
C LYS A 107 8.13 -11.44 8.44
N CYS A 108 7.10 -11.73 7.67
CA CYS A 108 5.71 -11.80 8.18
C CYS A 108 5.16 -13.22 8.31
N ARG A 109 5.96 -14.22 8.09
CA ARG A 109 5.56 -15.62 8.30
C ARG A 109 5.31 -15.97 9.75
#